data_bc1dd466485e3c864f0c873f76131613
#
_entry.id   bc1dd466485e3c864f0c873f76131613
#
_cell.length_a   1.000
_cell.length_b   1.000
_cell.length_c   1.000
_cell.angle_alpha   90.00
_cell.angle_beta   90.00
_cell.angle_gamma   90.00
#
_symmetry.space_group_name_H-M   'P 1'
#
loop_
_entity.id
_entity.type
_entity.pdbx_description
1 polymer ?
#
loop_
_entity_poly.entity_id
_entity_poly.type
_entity_poly.pdbx_seq_one_letter_code
_entity_poly.pdbx_strand_id
1 'polypeptide(L)'
;NAIATAWMEHPDTTISTVTNRQAAEVNRAIQRLRLDAGQLGDERCASMIDGQEIHVGDIVMTRRNDNHIGVANRQTFAVLGIDERSGMLVGDGKRTYRLPAEYVAEAVQLGYASTTYGAQGVTSGHAIFYAAEGASGADAYVALTRGKTGNQVFMTAGGDEDALDTLTRIIARDKGDKGLEAAENNLREQIEQMAEPVDAGLNAEESSELRDLDRWLQERKTGLLQGADRRVWASEPLPELHAEIEREQRRA
;
A
#
# COMPACT_ATOMS: atom_id res chain seq x y z
N ASN A 1 2.03 12.90 -19.04
CA ASN A 1 2.82 12.04 -18.15
C ASN A 1 3.35 10.85 -18.96
N ALA A 2 4.69 10.77 -19.15
CA ALA A 2 5.33 9.77 -20.00
C ALA A 2 4.96 8.31 -19.61
N ILE A 3 4.81 8.03 -18.30
CA ILE A 3 4.39 6.71 -17.80
C ILE A 3 2.98 6.37 -18.32
N ALA A 4 2.05 7.32 -18.23
CA ALA A 4 0.68 7.09 -18.69
C ALA A 4 0.63 6.88 -20.22
N THR A 5 1.43 7.61 -21.00
CA THR A 5 1.57 7.40 -22.44
C THR A 5 2.12 6.01 -22.76
N ALA A 6 3.18 5.58 -22.08
CA ALA A 6 3.75 4.23 -22.26
C ALA A 6 2.77 3.12 -21.89
N TRP A 7 1.94 3.32 -20.87
CA TRP A 7 0.88 2.37 -20.51
C TRP A 7 -0.19 2.29 -21.61
N MET A 8 -0.57 3.39 -22.22
CA MET A 8 -1.56 3.39 -23.32
C MET A 8 -1.09 2.59 -24.54
N GLU A 9 0.23 2.48 -24.76
CA GLU A 9 0.80 1.64 -25.81
C GLU A 9 0.72 0.14 -25.48
N HIS A 10 0.85 -0.20 -24.18
CA HIS A 10 0.83 -1.56 -23.66
C HIS A 10 -0.04 -1.66 -22.40
N PRO A 11 -1.38 -1.77 -22.53
CA PRO A 11 -2.30 -1.77 -21.38
C PRO A 11 -2.18 -2.96 -20.43
N ASP A 12 -1.41 -4.00 -20.78
CA ASP A 12 -1.08 -5.15 -19.92
C ASP A 12 0.13 -4.87 -19.01
N THR A 13 0.66 -3.63 -19.03
CA THR A 13 1.84 -3.25 -18.26
C THR A 13 1.54 -3.14 -16.77
N THR A 14 2.33 -3.83 -15.95
CA THR A 14 2.35 -3.62 -14.50
C THR A 14 3.20 -2.40 -14.16
N ILE A 15 2.62 -1.42 -13.46
CA ILE A 15 3.34 -0.21 -13.03
C ILE A 15 3.60 -0.29 -11.53
N SER A 16 4.87 -0.22 -11.16
CA SER A 16 5.35 -0.22 -9.79
C SER A 16 5.91 1.15 -9.39
N THR A 17 5.49 1.67 -8.25
CA THR A 17 5.95 2.93 -7.67
C THR A 17 6.51 2.71 -6.27
N VAL A 18 7.21 3.69 -5.71
CA VAL A 18 7.75 3.61 -4.35
C VAL A 18 6.68 3.93 -3.30
N THR A 19 5.81 4.90 -3.59
CA THR A 19 4.79 5.39 -2.64
C THR A 19 3.37 5.30 -3.20
N ASN A 20 2.38 5.23 -2.29
CA ASN A 20 0.96 5.28 -2.68
C ASN A 20 0.59 6.61 -3.37
N ARG A 21 1.22 7.73 -2.98
CA ARG A 21 1.01 9.04 -3.62
C ARG A 21 1.39 8.99 -5.09
N GLN A 22 2.56 8.44 -5.41
CA GLN A 22 3.01 8.27 -6.80
C GLN A 22 2.08 7.35 -7.59
N ALA A 23 1.63 6.23 -6.98
CA ALA A 23 0.65 5.35 -7.60
C ALA A 23 -0.65 6.10 -7.93
N ALA A 24 -1.17 6.91 -7.01
CA ALA A 24 -2.38 7.70 -7.22
C ALA A 24 -2.19 8.77 -8.33
N GLU A 25 -1.02 9.40 -8.43
CA GLU A 25 -0.69 10.36 -9.50
C GLU A 25 -0.66 9.68 -10.88
N VAL A 26 -0.05 8.49 -10.97
CA VAL A 26 -0.01 7.70 -12.20
C VAL A 26 -1.39 7.19 -12.58
N ASN A 27 -2.16 6.68 -11.62
CA ASN A 27 -3.53 6.22 -11.81
C ASN A 27 -4.41 7.32 -12.41
N ARG A 28 -4.37 8.54 -11.85
CA ARG A 28 -5.09 9.71 -12.38
C ARG A 28 -4.67 10.07 -13.79
N ALA A 29 -3.36 10.03 -14.07
CA ALA A 29 -2.84 10.39 -15.38
C ALA A 29 -3.30 9.39 -16.46
N ILE A 30 -3.31 8.09 -16.16
CA ILE A 30 -3.79 7.06 -17.08
C ILE A 30 -5.29 7.19 -17.29
N GLN A 31 -6.07 7.32 -16.23
CA GLN A 31 -7.52 7.48 -16.32
C GLN A 31 -7.87 8.69 -17.19
N ARG A 32 -7.19 9.83 -16.99
CA ARG A 32 -7.42 11.01 -17.79
C ARG A 32 -7.17 10.77 -19.28
N LEU A 33 -6.06 10.12 -19.64
CA LEU A 33 -5.79 9.79 -21.05
C LEU A 33 -6.86 8.85 -21.62
N ARG A 34 -7.37 7.91 -20.84
CA ARG A 34 -8.43 7.00 -21.26
C ARG A 34 -9.78 7.71 -21.43
N LEU A 35 -10.10 8.65 -20.55
CA LEU A 35 -11.27 9.54 -20.69
C LEU A 35 -11.18 10.39 -21.95
N ASP A 36 -10.05 11.06 -22.15
CA ASP A 36 -9.79 11.89 -23.32
C ASP A 36 -9.87 11.08 -24.64
N ALA A 37 -9.51 9.80 -24.59
CA ALA A 37 -9.61 8.85 -25.70
C ALA A 37 -10.98 8.19 -25.84
N GLY A 38 -11.97 8.50 -25.01
CA GLY A 38 -13.31 7.91 -25.05
C GLY A 38 -13.36 6.40 -24.73
N GLN A 39 -12.38 5.91 -23.94
CA GLN A 39 -12.27 4.48 -23.59
C GLN A 39 -13.01 4.12 -22.29
N LEU A 40 -13.51 5.09 -21.57
CA LEU A 40 -14.25 4.89 -20.33
C LEU A 40 -15.71 5.32 -20.50
N GLY A 41 -16.62 4.64 -19.79
CA GLY A 41 -18.04 4.96 -19.82
C GLY A 41 -18.39 6.18 -19.00
N ASP A 42 -19.60 6.72 -19.23
CA ASP A 42 -20.12 7.89 -18.52
C ASP A 42 -20.59 7.56 -17.09
N GLU A 43 -20.95 6.31 -16.82
CA GLU A 43 -21.34 5.84 -15.49
C GLU A 43 -20.13 5.88 -14.55
N ARG A 44 -20.30 6.52 -13.39
CA ARG A 44 -19.23 6.75 -12.44
C ARG A 44 -19.71 6.72 -10.99
N CYS A 45 -18.79 6.43 -10.09
CA CYS A 45 -18.95 6.57 -8.65
C CYS A 45 -17.66 7.09 -8.01
N ALA A 46 -17.76 7.66 -6.80
CA ALA A 46 -16.59 8.18 -6.08
C ALA A 46 -16.00 7.11 -5.16
N SER A 47 -14.65 6.98 -5.17
CA SER A 47 -13.91 6.30 -4.12
C SER A 47 -13.66 7.29 -2.97
N MET A 48 -13.91 6.87 -1.73
CA MET A 48 -13.62 7.70 -0.55
C MET A 48 -12.15 7.61 -0.11
N ILE A 49 -11.42 6.57 -0.55
CA ILE A 49 -10.01 6.37 -0.15
C ILE A 49 -9.11 7.47 -0.70
N ASP A 50 -9.32 7.85 -1.96
CA ASP A 50 -8.47 8.79 -2.68
C ASP A 50 -9.22 9.94 -3.35
N GLY A 51 -10.53 10.00 -3.16
CA GLY A 51 -11.42 11.03 -3.73
C GLY A 51 -11.50 10.99 -5.25
N GLN A 52 -11.14 9.86 -5.88
CA GLN A 52 -11.18 9.70 -7.32
C GLN A 52 -12.55 9.22 -7.80
N GLU A 53 -12.99 9.73 -8.93
CA GLU A 53 -14.11 9.13 -9.64
C GLU A 53 -13.64 7.86 -10.36
N ILE A 54 -14.43 6.80 -10.28
CA ILE A 54 -14.21 5.53 -10.96
C ILE A 54 -15.28 5.39 -12.04
N HIS A 55 -14.87 5.08 -13.25
CA HIS A 55 -15.75 4.94 -14.41
C HIS A 55 -15.88 3.47 -14.84
N VAL A 56 -16.96 3.15 -15.55
CA VAL A 56 -17.05 1.87 -16.27
C VAL A 56 -15.89 1.76 -17.25
N GLY A 57 -15.21 0.62 -17.24
CA GLY A 57 -14.00 0.37 -18.01
C GLY A 57 -12.70 0.67 -17.27
N ASP A 58 -12.72 1.34 -16.11
CA ASP A 58 -11.53 1.52 -15.28
C ASP A 58 -10.96 0.20 -14.77
N ILE A 59 -9.68 0.22 -14.43
CA ILE A 59 -9.05 -0.82 -13.62
C ILE A 59 -9.03 -0.34 -12.17
N VAL A 60 -9.58 -1.18 -11.29
CA VAL A 60 -9.64 -0.89 -9.85
C VAL A 60 -8.90 -1.95 -9.04
N MET A 61 -8.52 -1.58 -7.83
CA MET A 61 -7.88 -2.46 -6.85
C MET A 61 -8.59 -2.39 -5.52
N THR A 62 -8.84 -3.56 -4.93
CA THR A 62 -9.40 -3.71 -3.58
C THR A 62 -8.35 -3.48 -2.51
N ARG A 63 -8.74 -2.88 -1.39
CA ARG A 63 -7.86 -2.52 -0.25
C ARG A 63 -8.19 -3.27 1.03
N ARG A 64 -9.17 -4.18 0.97
CA ARG A 64 -9.59 -4.98 2.13
C ARG A 64 -10.03 -6.37 1.67
N ASN A 65 -9.70 -7.41 2.46
CA ASN A 65 -10.27 -8.74 2.25
C ASN A 65 -11.76 -8.72 2.59
N ASP A 66 -12.57 -9.40 1.78
CA ASP A 66 -13.96 -9.67 2.10
C ASP A 66 -14.33 -11.08 1.62
N ASN A 67 -14.48 -12.00 2.60
CA ASN A 67 -14.79 -13.39 2.31
C ASN A 67 -16.24 -13.60 1.84
N HIS A 68 -17.17 -12.68 2.16
CA HIS A 68 -18.58 -12.78 1.74
C HIS A 68 -18.72 -12.42 0.26
N ILE A 69 -17.97 -11.40 -0.19
CA ILE A 69 -17.89 -11.01 -1.59
C ILE A 69 -16.96 -11.96 -2.36
N GLY A 70 -16.00 -12.56 -1.66
CA GLY A 70 -14.98 -13.45 -2.26
C GLY A 70 -13.81 -12.69 -2.89
N VAL A 71 -13.48 -11.51 -2.37
CA VAL A 71 -12.37 -10.67 -2.86
C VAL A 71 -11.26 -10.56 -1.85
N ALA A 72 -10.03 -10.51 -2.35
CA ALA A 72 -8.82 -10.33 -1.54
C ALA A 72 -8.30 -8.89 -1.61
N ASN A 73 -7.55 -8.47 -0.60
CA ASN A 73 -6.80 -7.22 -0.61
C ASN A 73 -5.79 -7.21 -1.78
N ARG A 74 -5.70 -6.10 -2.51
CA ARG A 74 -4.82 -5.88 -3.66
C ARG A 74 -5.18 -6.70 -4.90
N GLN A 75 -6.35 -7.25 -4.96
CA GLN A 75 -6.87 -7.86 -6.18
C GLN A 75 -7.32 -6.78 -7.16
N THR A 76 -6.94 -6.92 -8.42
CA THR A 76 -7.28 -5.97 -9.49
C THR A 76 -8.40 -6.50 -10.36
N PHE A 77 -9.27 -5.59 -10.80
CA PHE A 77 -10.44 -5.89 -11.59
C PHE A 77 -10.70 -4.82 -12.66
N ALA A 78 -11.34 -5.21 -13.75
CA ALA A 78 -11.96 -4.27 -14.67
C ALA A 78 -13.38 -3.93 -14.18
N VAL A 79 -13.77 -2.67 -14.23
CA VAL A 79 -15.13 -2.22 -13.92
C VAL A 79 -16.03 -2.49 -15.11
N LEU A 80 -17.02 -3.36 -14.92
CA LEU A 80 -17.97 -3.78 -15.95
C LEU A 80 -19.29 -3.00 -15.92
N GLY A 81 -19.64 -2.43 -14.78
CA GLY A 81 -20.84 -1.62 -14.59
C GLY A 81 -20.89 -1.01 -13.21
N ILE A 82 -21.62 0.10 -13.08
CA ILE A 82 -21.87 0.80 -11.84
C ILE A 82 -23.38 0.99 -11.74
N ASP A 83 -23.96 0.62 -10.60
CA ASP A 83 -25.39 0.76 -10.37
C ASP A 83 -25.77 2.13 -9.80
N GLU A 84 -27.07 2.47 -9.80
CA GLU A 84 -27.59 3.77 -9.32
C GLU A 84 -27.26 4.06 -7.84
N ARG A 85 -26.90 3.03 -7.06
CA ARG A 85 -26.51 3.15 -5.65
C ARG A 85 -24.99 3.13 -5.46
N SER A 86 -24.23 3.31 -6.54
CA SER A 86 -22.76 3.25 -6.54
C SER A 86 -22.18 1.88 -6.15
N GLY A 87 -22.95 0.80 -6.26
CA GLY A 87 -22.44 -0.57 -6.27
C GLY A 87 -21.76 -0.86 -7.61
N MET A 88 -20.84 -1.78 -7.63
CA MET A 88 -19.98 -2.02 -8.78
C MET A 88 -19.98 -3.48 -9.18
N LEU A 89 -20.15 -3.76 -10.47
CA LEU A 89 -19.88 -5.06 -11.07
C LEU A 89 -18.45 -5.03 -11.62
N VAL A 90 -17.61 -5.95 -11.19
CA VAL A 90 -16.20 -6.02 -11.60
C VAL A 90 -15.82 -7.41 -12.06
N GLY A 91 -14.79 -7.53 -12.90
CA GLY A 91 -14.30 -8.80 -13.42
C GLY A 91 -12.78 -8.92 -13.40
N ASP A 92 -12.26 -10.12 -13.16
CA ASP A 92 -10.82 -10.46 -13.21
C ASP A 92 -10.45 -11.21 -14.52
N GLY A 93 -11.34 -11.21 -15.49
CA GLY A 93 -11.20 -11.95 -16.75
C GLY A 93 -11.63 -13.41 -16.66
N LYS A 94 -11.88 -13.97 -15.46
CA LYS A 94 -12.34 -15.34 -15.22
C LYS A 94 -13.69 -15.38 -14.54
N ARG A 95 -13.91 -14.48 -13.61
CA ARG A 95 -15.13 -14.37 -12.79
C ARG A 95 -15.57 -12.93 -12.69
N THR A 96 -16.82 -12.75 -12.35
CA THR A 96 -17.40 -11.45 -12.02
C THR A 96 -17.79 -11.40 -10.53
N TYR A 97 -17.66 -10.21 -9.93
CA TYR A 97 -17.97 -9.97 -8.53
C TYR A 97 -18.85 -8.74 -8.44
N ARG A 98 -19.80 -8.76 -7.51
CA ARG A 98 -20.61 -7.58 -7.19
C ARG A 98 -20.12 -6.96 -5.90
N LEU A 99 -19.57 -5.77 -5.99
CA LEU A 99 -19.10 -5.00 -4.86
C LEU A 99 -20.22 -4.08 -4.39
N PRO A 100 -20.70 -4.19 -3.13
CA PRO A 100 -21.67 -3.25 -2.57
C PRO A 100 -21.10 -1.82 -2.51
N ALA A 101 -21.97 -0.83 -2.59
CA ALA A 101 -21.59 0.59 -2.59
C ALA A 101 -20.73 0.99 -1.38
N GLU A 102 -21.07 0.47 -0.20
CA GLU A 102 -20.28 0.67 1.02
C GLU A 102 -18.86 0.15 0.89
N TYR A 103 -18.69 -1.08 0.35
CA TYR A 103 -17.38 -1.65 0.09
C TYR A 103 -16.61 -0.85 -0.98
N VAL A 104 -17.29 -0.40 -2.03
CA VAL A 104 -16.68 0.43 -3.09
C VAL A 104 -16.14 1.73 -2.48
N ALA A 105 -16.95 2.42 -1.70
CA ALA A 105 -16.56 3.68 -1.07
C ALA A 105 -15.33 3.53 -0.15
N GLU A 106 -15.27 2.47 0.67
CA GLU A 106 -14.25 2.32 1.71
C GLU A 106 -13.02 1.52 1.29
N ALA A 107 -13.13 0.66 0.27
CA ALA A 107 -12.13 -0.37 0.01
C ALA A 107 -11.76 -0.53 -1.49
N VAL A 108 -12.16 0.39 -2.36
CA VAL A 108 -11.82 0.34 -3.79
C VAL A 108 -11.16 1.64 -4.23
N GLN A 109 -10.09 1.53 -5.01
CA GLN A 109 -9.37 2.65 -5.62
C GLN A 109 -8.96 2.29 -7.04
N LEU A 110 -8.49 3.27 -7.82
CA LEU A 110 -7.89 3.00 -9.13
C LEU A 110 -6.68 2.07 -9.00
N GLY A 111 -6.51 1.17 -9.95
CA GLY A 111 -5.57 0.05 -9.90
C GLY A 111 -4.62 -0.09 -11.09
N TYR A 112 -4.39 0.95 -11.90
CA TYR A 112 -3.43 0.92 -13.01
C TYR A 112 -1.98 0.83 -12.53
N ALA A 113 -1.67 1.47 -11.40
CA ALA A 113 -0.37 1.44 -10.76
C ALA A 113 -0.51 1.11 -9.27
N SER A 114 0.50 0.45 -8.72
CA SER A 114 0.59 0.14 -7.29
C SER A 114 2.01 0.31 -6.79
N THR A 115 2.23 0.23 -5.48
CA THR A 115 3.58 0.20 -4.93
C THR A 115 4.29 -1.10 -5.29
N THR A 116 5.63 -1.12 -5.28
CA THR A 116 6.46 -2.32 -5.48
C THR A 116 6.00 -3.47 -4.58
N TYR A 117 5.66 -3.17 -3.33
CA TYR A 117 5.09 -4.14 -2.40
C TYR A 117 3.69 -4.64 -2.84
N GLY A 118 2.88 -3.76 -3.46
CA GLY A 118 1.56 -4.12 -4.01
C GLY A 118 1.64 -4.98 -5.26
N ALA A 119 2.70 -4.83 -6.05
CA ALA A 119 2.94 -5.57 -7.28
C ALA A 119 3.60 -6.94 -7.07
N GLN A 120 3.93 -7.33 -5.83
CA GLN A 120 4.50 -8.65 -5.55
C GLN A 120 3.55 -9.77 -5.98
N GLY A 121 4.09 -10.76 -6.73
CA GLY A 121 3.31 -11.89 -7.23
C GLY A 121 2.57 -11.62 -8.56
N VAL A 122 2.47 -10.38 -9.01
CA VAL A 122 1.93 -10.04 -10.33
C VAL A 122 3.00 -10.27 -11.40
N THR A 123 2.60 -10.78 -12.56
CA THR A 123 3.49 -10.92 -13.73
C THR A 123 2.70 -10.52 -14.98
N SER A 124 3.29 -9.69 -15.82
CA SER A 124 2.70 -9.13 -17.04
C SER A 124 3.63 -9.28 -18.25
N GLY A 125 3.18 -8.90 -19.43
CA GLY A 125 4.04 -8.80 -20.61
C GLY A 125 5.12 -7.73 -20.41
N HIS A 126 4.71 -6.56 -19.96
CA HIS A 126 5.58 -5.40 -19.74
C HIS A 126 5.52 -4.93 -18.29
N ALA A 127 6.61 -4.33 -17.80
CA ALA A 127 6.65 -3.67 -16.51
C ALA A 127 7.28 -2.29 -16.59
N ILE A 128 6.74 -1.37 -15.80
CA ILE A 128 7.28 -0.03 -15.61
C ILE A 128 7.62 0.14 -14.13
N PHE A 129 8.83 0.63 -13.87
CA PHE A 129 9.25 1.09 -12.56
C PHE A 129 9.33 2.60 -12.54
N TYR A 130 8.51 3.26 -11.72
CA TYR A 130 8.66 4.68 -11.43
C TYR A 130 9.66 4.85 -10.28
N ALA A 131 10.92 5.00 -10.65
CA ALA A 131 12.04 5.16 -9.73
C ALA A 131 12.14 6.62 -9.27
N ALA A 132 11.41 6.94 -8.22
CA ALA A 132 11.45 8.27 -7.61
C ALA A 132 12.33 8.28 -6.35
N GLU A 133 12.40 9.43 -5.69
CA GLU A 133 13.15 9.61 -4.45
C GLU A 133 12.76 8.55 -3.41
N GLY A 134 13.75 7.99 -2.74
CA GLY A 134 13.55 6.91 -1.78
C GLY A 134 13.50 5.48 -2.37
N ALA A 135 13.58 5.32 -3.70
CA ALA A 135 13.71 4.02 -4.34
C ALA A 135 14.99 3.29 -3.91
N SER A 136 14.96 1.97 -3.90
CA SER A 136 16.09 1.09 -3.55
C SER A 136 16.33 0.01 -4.61
N GLY A 137 17.47 -0.67 -4.53
CA GLY A 137 17.78 -1.83 -5.37
C GLY A 137 16.74 -2.94 -5.23
N ALA A 138 16.21 -3.18 -4.04
CA ALA A 138 15.15 -4.15 -3.80
C ALA A 138 13.83 -3.73 -4.52
N ASP A 139 13.47 -2.45 -4.49
CA ASP A 139 12.30 -1.94 -5.22
C ASP A 139 12.48 -2.13 -6.73
N ALA A 140 13.66 -1.78 -7.26
CA ALA A 140 14.01 -1.96 -8.67
C ALA A 140 13.95 -3.44 -9.08
N TYR A 141 14.52 -4.33 -8.28
CA TYR A 141 14.48 -5.77 -8.54
C TYR A 141 13.05 -6.30 -8.58
N VAL A 142 12.23 -5.99 -7.57
CA VAL A 142 10.83 -6.41 -7.54
C VAL A 142 10.08 -5.90 -8.76
N ALA A 143 10.21 -4.62 -9.09
CA ALA A 143 9.50 -4.02 -10.21
C ALA A 143 9.92 -4.60 -11.57
N LEU A 144 11.24 -4.69 -11.82
CA LEU A 144 11.79 -5.11 -13.11
C LEU A 144 11.72 -6.63 -13.35
N THR A 145 11.42 -7.41 -12.33
CA THR A 145 11.12 -8.85 -12.50
C THR A 145 9.66 -9.14 -12.82
N ARG A 146 8.80 -8.13 -12.96
CA ARG A 146 7.37 -8.29 -13.29
C ARG A 146 7.12 -8.46 -14.78
N GLY A 147 7.90 -7.80 -15.65
CA GLY A 147 7.75 -7.88 -17.10
C GLY A 147 8.48 -9.06 -17.71
N LYS A 148 7.78 -9.86 -18.53
CA LYS A 148 8.35 -11.01 -19.24
C LYS A 148 9.07 -10.62 -20.53
N THR A 149 8.55 -9.62 -21.25
CA THR A 149 8.99 -9.22 -22.59
C THR A 149 9.68 -7.86 -22.59
N GLY A 150 9.30 -6.93 -21.70
CA GLY A 150 9.86 -5.60 -21.65
C GLY A 150 9.78 -4.99 -20.25
N ASN A 151 10.83 -4.26 -19.89
CA ASN A 151 10.91 -3.53 -18.63
C ASN A 151 11.43 -2.11 -18.91
N GLN A 152 10.77 -1.11 -18.33
CA GLN A 152 11.14 0.30 -18.47
C GLN A 152 11.29 0.94 -17.09
N VAL A 153 12.24 1.87 -16.97
CA VAL A 153 12.42 2.68 -15.77
C VAL A 153 12.13 4.12 -16.13
N PHE A 154 11.25 4.76 -15.37
CA PHE A 154 10.99 6.18 -15.44
C PHE A 154 11.50 6.86 -14.18
N MET A 155 12.22 7.94 -14.33
CA MET A 155 12.74 8.73 -13.22
C MET A 155 12.75 10.21 -13.57
N THR A 156 12.82 11.05 -12.57
CA THR A 156 13.10 12.48 -12.76
C THR A 156 14.61 12.68 -12.62
N ALA A 157 15.26 13.14 -13.69
CA ALA A 157 16.69 13.45 -13.72
C ALA A 157 16.92 14.81 -14.37
N GLY A 158 18.03 15.47 -14.06
CA GLY A 158 18.40 16.76 -14.63
C GLY A 158 18.98 16.67 -16.06
N GLY A 159 19.33 15.46 -16.51
CA GLY A 159 19.87 15.14 -17.81
C GLY A 159 20.19 13.66 -17.95
N ASP A 160 20.69 13.21 -19.10
CA ASP A 160 20.94 11.80 -19.41
C ASP A 160 22.05 11.19 -18.52
N GLU A 161 23.13 11.92 -18.25
CA GLU A 161 24.21 11.51 -17.35
C GLU A 161 23.70 11.39 -15.91
N ASP A 162 22.87 12.35 -15.47
CA ASP A 162 22.23 12.32 -14.16
C ASP A 162 21.28 11.13 -14.00
N ALA A 163 20.65 10.66 -15.09
CA ALA A 163 19.75 9.52 -15.05
C ALA A 163 20.48 8.21 -14.73
N LEU A 164 21.64 7.96 -15.36
CA LEU A 164 22.46 6.77 -15.13
C LEU A 164 23.04 6.77 -13.71
N ASP A 165 23.56 7.91 -13.26
CA ASP A 165 24.09 8.06 -11.91
C ASP A 165 23.00 7.89 -10.86
N THR A 166 21.80 8.42 -11.14
CA THR A 166 20.63 8.26 -10.26
C THR A 166 20.20 6.81 -10.19
N LEU A 167 20.11 6.11 -11.31
CA LEU A 167 19.78 4.69 -11.34
C LEU A 167 20.84 3.84 -10.60
N THR A 168 22.11 4.13 -10.82
CA THR A 168 23.23 3.45 -10.14
C THR A 168 23.13 3.64 -8.63
N ARG A 169 22.84 4.85 -8.17
CA ARG A 169 22.63 5.14 -6.74
C ARG A 169 21.39 4.44 -6.16
N ILE A 170 20.31 4.32 -6.94
CA ILE A 170 19.12 3.57 -6.53
C ILE A 170 19.45 2.09 -6.37
N ILE A 171 20.11 1.49 -7.35
CA ILE A 171 20.50 0.07 -7.32
C ILE A 171 21.48 -0.21 -6.16
N ALA A 172 22.44 0.67 -5.94
CA ALA A 172 23.42 0.57 -4.86
C ALA A 172 22.82 0.85 -3.46
N ARG A 173 21.64 1.50 -3.40
CA ARG A 173 20.96 1.74 -2.13
C ARG A 173 20.34 0.45 -1.64
N ASP A 174 21.12 -0.24 -0.84
CA ASP A 174 20.61 -1.40 -0.11
C ASP A 174 19.71 -0.88 1.03
N LYS A 175 18.41 -1.19 0.95
CA LYS A 175 17.51 -1.17 2.09
C LYS A 175 17.68 -2.47 2.89
N GLY A 176 18.79 -3.17 2.69
CA GLY A 176 19.17 -4.33 3.48
C GLY A 176 19.02 -3.98 4.94
N ASP A 177 18.53 -4.93 5.64
CA ASP A 177 18.16 -4.95 7.05
C ASP A 177 18.89 -3.85 7.87
N LYS A 178 18.26 -2.68 7.97
CA LYS A 178 18.77 -1.59 8.84
C LYS A 178 18.70 -1.98 10.30
N GLY A 179 18.54 -3.27 10.56
CA GLY A 179 18.41 -3.83 11.89
C GLY A 179 17.16 -3.32 12.61
N LEU A 180 16.74 -4.05 13.59
CA LEU A 180 15.62 -3.69 14.46
C LEU A 180 15.76 -2.26 15.02
N GLU A 181 16.99 -1.84 15.30
CA GLU A 181 17.34 -0.52 15.87
C GLU A 181 17.03 0.65 14.92
N ALA A 182 17.28 0.52 13.62
CA ALA A 182 16.94 1.58 12.66
C ALA A 182 15.44 1.61 12.32
N ALA A 183 14.76 0.46 12.38
CA ALA A 183 13.30 0.39 12.27
C ALA A 183 12.64 1.04 13.50
N GLU A 184 13.16 0.80 14.70
CA GLU A 184 12.71 1.45 15.93
C GLU A 184 12.95 2.97 15.91
N ASN A 185 14.10 3.43 15.44
CA ASN A 185 14.40 4.86 15.35
C ASN A 185 13.48 5.56 14.33
N ASN A 186 13.24 4.97 13.16
CA ASN A 186 12.27 5.50 12.21
C ASN A 186 10.84 5.54 12.76
N LEU A 187 10.43 4.50 13.50
CA LEU A 187 9.12 4.46 14.13
C LEU A 187 9.01 5.52 15.25
N ARG A 188 10.07 5.69 16.03
CA ARG A 188 10.14 6.71 17.08
C ARG A 188 10.08 8.12 16.51
N GLU A 189 10.82 8.41 15.43
CA GLU A 189 10.74 9.69 14.70
C GLU A 189 9.35 9.94 14.13
N GLN A 190 8.70 8.91 13.58
CA GLN A 190 7.32 9.02 13.08
C GLN A 190 6.32 9.28 14.21
N ILE A 191 6.47 8.62 15.35
CA ILE A 191 5.64 8.84 16.53
C ILE A 191 5.88 10.26 17.10
N GLU A 192 7.12 10.74 17.17
CA GLU A 192 7.43 12.11 17.60
C GLU A 192 6.86 13.16 16.63
N GLN A 193 6.88 12.90 15.31
CA GLN A 193 6.27 13.79 14.32
C GLN A 193 4.73 13.75 14.33
N MET A 194 4.13 12.67 14.80
CA MET A 194 2.68 12.53 14.96
C MET A 194 2.18 12.96 16.35
N ALA A 195 3.06 13.04 17.33
CA ALA A 195 2.77 13.56 18.64
C ALA A 195 2.74 15.10 18.54
N GLU A 196 1.59 15.68 18.18
CA GLU A 196 1.27 16.99 18.71
C GLU A 196 1.36 16.88 20.23
N PRO A 197 1.89 17.92 20.93
CA PRO A 197 1.95 17.88 22.37
C PRO A 197 0.52 17.70 22.89
N VAL A 198 0.20 16.50 23.35
CA VAL A 198 -0.99 16.25 24.16
C VAL A 198 -0.69 16.89 25.52
N ASP A 199 -0.69 18.21 25.50
CA ASP A 199 -0.72 18.99 26.73
C ASP A 199 -2.20 19.23 27.04
N ALA A 200 -2.57 18.88 28.25
CA ALA A 200 -3.84 19.15 28.91
C ALA A 200 -4.96 18.10 28.70
N GLY A 201 -5.03 17.16 29.61
CA GLY A 201 -6.26 16.47 29.91
C GLY A 201 -6.15 15.08 30.52
N LEU A 202 -4.99 14.47 30.51
CA LEU A 202 -4.83 13.18 31.16
C LEU A 202 -4.88 13.37 32.69
N ASN A 203 -5.78 12.67 33.34
CA ASN A 203 -5.80 12.65 34.80
C ASN A 203 -4.57 11.91 35.35
N ALA A 204 -4.32 12.02 36.67
CA ALA A 204 -3.14 11.44 37.30
C ALA A 204 -3.08 9.90 37.19
N GLU A 205 -4.21 9.25 37.02
CA GLU A 205 -4.35 7.81 36.86
C GLU A 205 -3.92 7.34 35.48
N GLU A 206 -4.40 7.97 34.40
CA GLU A 206 -3.99 7.71 33.01
C GLU A 206 -2.50 7.96 32.77
N SER A 207 -1.94 9.00 33.40
CA SER A 207 -0.51 9.28 33.38
C SER A 207 0.32 8.24 34.16
N SER A 208 -0.28 7.55 35.12
CA SER A 208 0.37 6.45 35.86
C SER A 208 0.40 5.18 35.02
N GLU A 209 -0.70 4.84 34.37
CA GLU A 209 -0.81 3.67 33.50
C GLU A 209 0.16 3.73 32.31
N LEU A 210 0.28 4.89 31.68
CA LEU A 210 1.27 5.10 30.60
C LEU A 210 2.71 4.93 31.08
N ARG A 211 3.05 5.40 32.28
CA ARG A 211 4.39 5.20 32.86
C ARG A 211 4.67 3.75 33.21
N ASP A 212 3.67 3.01 33.64
CA ASP A 212 3.80 1.60 33.97
C ASP A 212 3.92 0.74 32.71
N LEU A 213 3.20 1.10 31.64
CA LEU A 213 3.34 0.48 30.31
C LEU A 213 4.74 0.74 29.72
N ASP A 214 5.26 1.95 29.83
CA ASP A 214 6.60 2.31 29.35
C ASP A 214 7.70 1.57 30.14
N ARG A 215 7.53 1.45 31.46
CA ARG A 215 8.42 0.64 32.31
C ARG A 215 8.39 -0.84 31.90
N TRP A 216 7.24 -1.41 31.68
CA TRP A 216 7.07 -2.80 31.25
C TRP A 216 7.71 -3.06 29.89
N LEU A 217 7.55 -2.14 28.92
CA LEU A 217 8.21 -2.21 27.60
C LEU A 217 9.73 -2.14 27.73
N GLN A 218 10.26 -1.29 28.59
CA GLN A 218 11.71 -1.16 28.83
C GLN A 218 12.30 -2.41 29.50
N GLU A 219 11.60 -2.99 30.47
CA GLU A 219 12.04 -4.22 31.13
C GLU A 219 12.07 -5.41 30.14
N ARG A 220 11.07 -5.52 29.27
CA ARG A 220 11.04 -6.55 28.23
C ARG A 220 12.12 -6.34 27.15
N LYS A 221 12.40 -5.10 26.79
CA LYS A 221 13.49 -4.75 25.88
C LYS A 221 14.85 -5.17 26.45
N THR A 222 15.09 -4.93 27.74
CA THR A 222 16.33 -5.31 28.42
C THR A 222 16.49 -6.83 28.50
N GLY A 223 15.41 -7.58 28.71
CA GLY A 223 15.41 -9.04 28.67
C GLY A 223 15.72 -9.64 27.30
N LEU A 224 15.26 -9.02 26.23
CA LEU A 224 15.54 -9.44 24.84
C LEU A 224 17.03 -9.17 24.47
N LEU A 225 17.61 -8.07 24.91
CA LEU A 225 19.01 -7.72 24.65
C LEU A 225 20.00 -8.56 25.44
N GLN A 226 19.59 -9.18 26.54
CA GLN A 226 20.45 -10.00 27.40
C GLN A 226 20.48 -11.50 27.00
N GLY A 227 19.98 -11.87 25.83
CA GLY A 227 20.15 -13.22 25.30
C GLY A 227 19.23 -14.28 25.89
N ALA A 228 18.06 -13.90 26.38
CA ALA A 228 17.03 -14.84 26.79
C ALA A 228 16.56 -15.67 25.58
N ASP A 229 16.68 -16.96 25.72
CA ASP A 229 16.51 -18.05 24.76
C ASP A 229 15.27 -17.87 23.85
N ARG A 230 15.48 -17.84 22.53
CA ARG A 230 14.41 -17.80 21.50
C ARG A 230 13.32 -18.88 21.67
N ARG A 231 13.56 -19.90 22.50
CA ARG A 231 12.63 -21.00 22.77
C ARG A 231 11.50 -20.67 23.76
N VAL A 232 11.64 -19.62 24.55
CA VAL A 232 10.62 -19.19 25.53
C VAL A 232 9.43 -18.51 24.84
N TRP A 233 9.63 -17.90 23.67
CA TRP A 233 8.57 -17.22 22.91
C TRP A 233 7.57 -18.16 22.23
N ALA A 234 7.90 -19.42 22.07
CA ALA A 234 7.02 -20.40 21.43
C ALA A 234 6.09 -21.13 22.41
N SER A 235 6.22 -20.90 23.72
CA SER A 235 5.54 -21.68 24.75
C SER A 235 4.60 -20.90 25.68
N GLU A 236 4.51 -19.57 25.58
CA GLU A 236 3.48 -18.84 26.33
C GLU A 236 2.24 -18.62 25.46
N PRO A 237 1.07 -19.10 25.88
CA PRO A 237 -0.14 -18.94 25.09
C PRO A 237 -0.67 -17.51 25.18
N LEU A 238 -0.90 -16.93 24.02
CA LEU A 238 -1.70 -15.72 23.78
C LEU A 238 -3.18 -15.74 24.28
N PRO A 239 -3.72 -16.79 24.95
CA PRO A 239 -5.13 -16.85 25.36
C PRO A 239 -5.51 -15.91 26.50
N GLU A 240 -4.59 -15.50 27.36
CA GLU A 240 -4.99 -14.71 28.54
C GLU A 240 -5.23 -13.24 28.19
N LEU A 241 -4.43 -12.65 27.30
CA LEU A 241 -4.63 -11.28 26.83
C LEU A 241 -5.93 -11.12 26.00
N HIS A 242 -6.25 -12.11 25.17
CA HIS A 242 -7.52 -12.13 24.42
C HIS A 242 -8.73 -12.27 25.35
N ALA A 243 -8.62 -13.09 26.39
CA ALA A 243 -9.70 -13.27 27.37
C ALA A 243 -9.95 -12.01 28.24
N GLU A 244 -8.92 -11.20 28.44
CA GLU A 244 -9.04 -9.96 29.21
C GLU A 244 -9.64 -8.83 28.39
N ILE A 245 -9.23 -8.67 27.14
CA ILE A 245 -9.83 -7.74 26.17
C ILE A 245 -11.31 -8.07 25.92
N GLU A 246 -11.68 -9.35 25.78
CA GLU A 246 -13.09 -9.75 25.64
C GLU A 246 -13.92 -9.51 26.92
N ARG A 247 -13.33 -9.56 28.12
CA ARG A 247 -14.04 -9.24 29.36
C ARG A 247 -14.29 -7.74 29.52
N GLU A 248 -13.37 -6.91 29.08
CA GLU A 248 -13.55 -5.46 29.12
C GLU A 248 -14.59 -4.97 28.09
N GLN A 249 -14.56 -5.53 26.87
CA GLN A 249 -15.55 -5.22 25.84
C GLN A 249 -16.99 -5.65 26.19
N ARG A 250 -17.18 -6.59 27.13
CA ARG A 250 -18.50 -6.99 27.64
C ARG A 250 -18.96 -6.16 28.85
N ARG A 251 -18.13 -5.26 29.37
CA ARG A 251 -18.47 -4.38 30.51
C ARG A 251 -18.77 -2.94 30.09
N ALA A 252 -18.48 -2.58 28.83
CA ALA A 252 -18.86 -1.31 28.21
C ALA A 252 -20.13 -1.48 27.35
#